data_952b71e53a7281c77b4985ebaca2939a
#
_entry.id   952b71e53a7281c77b4985ebaca2939a
#
_cell.length_a   1.000
_cell.length_b   1.000
_cell.length_c   1.000
_cell.angle_alpha   90.00
_cell.angle_beta   90.00
_cell.angle_gamma   90.00
#
_symmetry.space_group_name_H-M   'P 1'
#
loop_
_entity.id
_entity.type
_entity.pdbx_description
1 polymer ?
#
loop_
_entity_poly.entity_id
_entity_poly.type
_entity_poly.pdbx_seq_one_letter_code
_entity_poly.pdbx_strand_id
1 'polypeptide(L)'
;MMEFAIHLEACDPARNIWRSYSITAGQDLFGDWIVAMNYGRIGSRGTTKTVLLSDEVKTRRYVQQCLKKRENAPKRIGIDYKVKDITGTWGNFHAETKDLKKEA
;
A
#
# COMPACT_ATOMS: atom_id res chain seq x y z
N MET A 1 -10.82 4.30 -13.13
CA MET A 1 -10.37 5.54 -12.50
C MET A 1 -9.75 5.24 -11.14
N MET A 2 -8.58 5.80 -10.87
CA MET A 2 -7.86 5.53 -9.63
C MET A 2 -8.42 6.38 -8.49
N GLU A 3 -8.84 5.72 -7.41
CA GLU A 3 -9.36 6.40 -6.23
C GLU A 3 -8.30 6.60 -5.16
N PHE A 4 -7.26 5.77 -5.16
CA PHE A 4 -6.20 5.83 -4.16
C PHE A 4 -4.92 5.23 -4.71
N ALA A 5 -3.80 5.88 -4.40
CA ALA A 5 -2.49 5.35 -4.74
C ALA A 5 -1.50 5.77 -3.65
N ILE A 6 -0.66 4.84 -3.22
CA ILE A 6 0.37 5.11 -2.24
C ILE A 6 1.64 4.38 -2.63
N HIS A 7 2.78 5.03 -2.41
CA HIS A 7 4.09 4.44 -2.63
C HIS A 7 4.90 4.52 -1.33
N LEU A 8 5.40 3.37 -0.90
CA LEU A 8 6.18 3.25 0.33
C LEU A 8 7.56 2.73 0.00
N GLU A 9 8.55 3.16 0.78
CA GLU A 9 9.91 2.65 0.67
C GLU A 9 10.50 2.39 2.04
N ALA A 10 11.28 1.32 2.14
CA ALA A 10 12.04 0.97 3.34
C ALA A 10 13.50 0.83 2.94
N CYS A 11 14.36 1.69 3.47
CA CYS A 11 15.77 1.74 3.11
C CYS A 11 16.66 1.67 4.32
N ASP A 12 17.63 0.77 4.28
CA ASP A 12 18.71 0.71 5.25
C ASP A 12 19.98 0.30 4.50
N PRO A 13 20.74 1.29 3.99
CA PRO A 13 21.94 0.99 3.21
C PRO A 13 22.96 0.15 3.95
N ALA A 14 23.10 0.34 5.26
CA ALA A 14 24.06 -0.41 6.07
C ALA A 14 23.79 -1.90 6.05
N ARG A 15 22.51 -2.30 5.90
CA ARG A 15 22.12 -3.70 5.82
C ARG A 15 21.70 -4.11 4.41
N ASN A 16 21.95 -3.24 3.42
CA ASN A 16 21.58 -3.47 2.02
C ASN A 16 20.08 -3.76 1.86
N ILE A 17 19.24 -3.03 2.59
CA ILE A 17 17.79 -3.14 2.48
C ILE A 17 17.26 -1.99 1.64
N TRP A 18 16.62 -2.33 0.50
CA TRP A 18 16.10 -1.36 -0.46
C TRP A 18 14.76 -1.90 -0.98
N ARG A 19 13.69 -1.67 -0.25
CA ARG A 19 12.39 -2.24 -0.58
C ARG A 19 11.39 -1.17 -1.00
N SER A 20 10.58 -1.48 -2.01
CA SER A 20 9.47 -0.62 -2.41
C SER A 20 8.17 -1.40 -2.35
N TYR A 21 7.07 -0.68 -2.11
CA TYR A 21 5.74 -1.23 -2.10
C TYR A 21 4.78 -0.16 -2.56
N SER A 22 4.01 -0.44 -3.60
CA SER A 22 3.01 0.48 -4.12
C SER A 22 1.66 -0.22 -4.16
N ILE A 23 0.60 0.53 -3.89
CA ILE A 23 -0.74 0.01 -3.99
C ILE A 23 -1.61 1.07 -4.66
N THR A 24 -2.42 0.63 -5.62
CA THR A 24 -3.41 1.47 -6.27
C THR A 24 -4.76 0.80 -6.16
N ALA A 25 -5.82 1.60 -6.03
CA ALA A 25 -7.17 1.08 -5.92
C ALA A 25 -8.11 1.98 -6.69
N GLY A 26 -9.07 1.40 -7.40
CA GLY A 26 -10.05 2.15 -8.16
C GLY A 26 -10.94 1.24 -8.97
N GLN A 27 -11.78 1.86 -9.79
CA GLN A 27 -12.64 1.13 -10.71
C GLN A 27 -12.06 1.17 -12.12
N ASP A 28 -12.20 0.05 -12.83
CA ASP A 28 -11.83 0.02 -14.24
C ASP A 28 -12.96 0.59 -15.11
N LEU A 29 -12.80 0.48 -16.42
CA LEU A 29 -13.78 1.01 -17.37
C LEU A 29 -15.14 0.31 -17.28
N PHE A 30 -15.18 -0.88 -16.70
CA PHE A 30 -16.40 -1.67 -16.55
C PHE A 30 -17.04 -1.51 -15.19
N GLY A 31 -16.46 -0.69 -14.31
CA GLY A 31 -16.96 -0.48 -12.97
C GLY A 31 -16.50 -1.50 -11.95
N ASP A 32 -15.61 -2.41 -12.32
CA ASP A 32 -15.08 -3.39 -11.39
C ASP A 32 -14.05 -2.75 -10.47
N TRP A 33 -14.08 -3.13 -9.20
CA TRP A 33 -13.10 -2.62 -8.23
C TRP A 33 -11.83 -3.46 -8.28
N ILE A 34 -10.71 -2.77 -8.45
CA ILE A 34 -9.41 -3.41 -8.64
C ILE A 34 -8.40 -2.81 -7.69
N VAL A 35 -7.61 -3.68 -7.04
CA VAL A 35 -6.45 -3.28 -6.26
C VAL A 35 -5.23 -3.90 -6.92
N ALA A 36 -4.23 -3.08 -7.23
CA ALA A 36 -2.97 -3.55 -7.80
C ALA A 36 -1.85 -3.21 -6.83
N MET A 37 -1.00 -4.18 -6.54
CA MET A 37 0.15 -4.02 -5.66
C MET A 37 1.41 -4.33 -6.45
N ASN A 38 2.44 -3.50 -6.26
CA ASN A 38 3.75 -3.77 -6.83
C ASN A 38 4.78 -3.69 -5.71
N TYR A 39 5.63 -4.70 -5.60
CA TYR A 39 6.63 -4.75 -4.54
C TYR A 39 7.91 -5.40 -5.02
N GLY A 40 9.01 -5.02 -4.39
CA GLY A 40 10.32 -5.55 -4.73
C GLY A 40 11.43 -4.63 -4.26
N ARG A 41 12.60 -4.77 -4.90
CA ARG A 41 13.73 -3.91 -4.61
C ARG A 41 13.56 -2.57 -5.31
N ILE A 42 13.92 -1.49 -4.64
CA ILE A 42 13.88 -0.15 -5.23
C ILE A 42 14.73 -0.15 -6.51
N GLY A 43 14.16 0.39 -7.58
CA GLY A 43 14.83 0.45 -8.87
C GLY A 43 14.63 -0.77 -9.74
N SER A 44 14.01 -1.84 -9.22
CA SER A 44 13.68 -3.02 -10.01
C SER A 44 12.24 -2.93 -10.51
N ARG A 45 11.88 -3.80 -11.45
CA ARG A 45 10.51 -3.88 -11.94
C ARG A 45 9.57 -4.42 -10.86
N GLY A 46 10.06 -5.28 -9.97
CA GLY A 46 9.28 -5.87 -8.90
C GLY A 46 8.25 -6.87 -9.37
N THR A 47 7.37 -7.24 -8.45
CA THR A 47 6.27 -8.18 -8.70
C THR A 47 4.95 -7.43 -8.57
N THR A 48 4.05 -7.62 -9.54
CA THR A 48 2.73 -7.00 -9.52
C THR A 48 1.67 -8.06 -9.24
N LYS A 49 0.76 -7.75 -8.31
CA LYS A 49 -0.39 -8.60 -7.99
C LYS A 49 -1.65 -7.77 -8.09
N THR A 50 -2.66 -8.31 -8.76
CA THR A 50 -3.94 -7.62 -8.96
C THR A 50 -5.06 -8.44 -8.34
N VAL A 51 -5.97 -7.76 -7.63
CA VAL A 51 -7.09 -8.40 -6.95
C VAL A 51 -8.38 -7.68 -7.34
N LEU A 52 -9.42 -8.44 -7.62
CA LEU A 52 -10.75 -7.92 -7.90
C LEU A 52 -11.61 -7.99 -6.64
N LEU A 53 -12.32 -6.90 -6.36
CA LEU A 53 -13.21 -6.81 -5.20
C LEU A 53 -14.61 -6.47 -5.68
N SER A 54 -15.62 -6.81 -4.89
CA SER A 54 -17.01 -6.65 -5.31
C SER A 54 -17.56 -5.25 -5.12
N ASP A 55 -17.01 -4.46 -4.18
CA ASP A 55 -17.50 -3.10 -3.93
C ASP A 55 -16.43 -2.26 -3.26
N GLU A 56 -16.75 -0.97 -3.09
CA GLU A 56 -15.80 -0.01 -2.52
C GLU A 56 -15.46 -0.32 -1.07
N VAL A 57 -16.43 -0.75 -0.28
CA VAL A 57 -16.18 -1.04 1.14
C VAL A 57 -15.17 -2.15 1.30
N LYS A 58 -15.33 -3.23 0.53
CA LYS A 58 -14.38 -4.34 0.56
C LYS A 58 -13.02 -3.93 0.02
N THR A 59 -13.01 -3.06 -0.98
CA THR A 59 -11.77 -2.55 -1.56
C THR A 59 -10.97 -1.75 -0.53
N ARG A 60 -11.63 -0.83 0.18
CA ARG A 60 -10.97 -0.05 1.22
C ARG A 60 -10.44 -0.94 2.34
N ARG A 61 -11.22 -1.92 2.75
CA ARG A 61 -10.80 -2.87 3.79
C ARG A 61 -9.57 -3.66 3.36
N TYR A 62 -9.56 -4.11 2.12
CA TYR A 62 -8.43 -4.86 1.58
C TYR A 62 -7.15 -4.00 1.58
N VAL A 63 -7.25 -2.75 1.12
CA VAL A 63 -6.12 -1.83 1.11
C VAL A 63 -5.63 -1.56 2.54
N GLN A 64 -6.55 -1.34 3.49
CA GLN A 64 -6.17 -1.13 4.89
C GLN A 64 -5.41 -2.31 5.45
N GLN A 65 -5.83 -3.53 5.14
CA GLN A 65 -5.13 -4.74 5.58
C GLN A 65 -3.72 -4.81 5.00
N CYS A 66 -3.56 -4.46 3.73
CA CYS A 66 -2.25 -4.45 3.08
C CYS A 66 -1.32 -3.42 3.72
N LEU A 67 -1.82 -2.22 3.99
CA LEU A 67 -1.03 -1.17 4.63
C LEU A 67 -0.66 -1.55 6.06
N LYS A 68 -1.59 -2.16 6.78
CA LYS A 68 -1.34 -2.61 8.15
C LYS A 68 -0.21 -3.64 8.20
N LYS A 69 -0.16 -4.54 7.23
CA LYS A 69 0.93 -5.50 7.13
C LYS A 69 2.28 -4.80 6.94
N ARG A 70 2.31 -3.70 6.17
CA ARG A 70 3.54 -2.94 5.97
C ARG A 70 3.96 -2.18 7.22
N GLU A 71 3.00 -1.75 8.04
CA GLU A 71 3.31 -1.12 9.32
C GLU A 71 3.97 -2.08 10.30
N ASN A 72 3.81 -3.37 10.11
CA ASN A 72 4.47 -4.39 10.94
C ASN A 72 5.86 -4.77 10.42
N ALA A 73 6.36 -4.08 9.40
CA ALA A 73 7.66 -4.37 8.81
C ALA A 73 8.83 -4.38 9.82
N PRO A 74 8.89 -3.48 10.83
CA PRO A 74 10.00 -3.51 11.79
C PRO A 74 10.18 -4.86 12.48
N LYS A 75 9.09 -5.60 12.67
CA LYS A 75 9.15 -6.93 13.29
C LYS A 75 9.76 -7.98 12.37
N ARG A 76 9.74 -7.74 11.04
CA ARG A 76 10.21 -8.72 10.05
C ARG A 76 11.54 -8.35 9.45
N ILE A 77 11.73 -7.08 9.08
CA ILE A 77 12.94 -6.63 8.40
C ILE A 77 13.73 -5.62 9.21
N GLY A 78 13.20 -5.20 10.37
CA GLY A 78 13.92 -4.32 11.29
C GLY A 78 13.84 -2.84 10.99
N ILE A 79 13.13 -2.41 9.95
CA ILE A 79 12.96 -1.00 9.62
C ILE A 79 11.53 -0.73 9.14
N ASP A 80 11.11 0.53 9.25
CA ASP A 80 9.78 0.99 8.82
C ASP A 80 9.74 1.28 7.32
N TYR A 81 8.58 1.04 6.72
CA TYR A 81 8.25 1.66 5.45
C TYR A 81 7.86 3.12 5.68
N LYS A 82 8.32 3.99 4.78
CA LYS A 82 7.97 5.41 4.81
C LYS A 82 7.14 5.76 3.59
N VAL A 83 6.13 6.61 3.78
CA VAL A 83 5.30 7.08 2.67
C VAL A 83 6.13 8.05 1.83
N LYS A 84 6.29 7.74 0.55
CA LYS A 84 6.98 8.61 -0.41
C LYS A 84 6.02 9.41 -1.26
N ASP A 85 4.85 8.86 -1.53
CA ASP A 85 3.84 9.56 -2.31
C ASP A 85 2.48 8.97 -1.99
N ILE A 86 1.45 9.83 -2.00
CA ILE A 86 0.07 9.43 -1.78
C ILE A 86 -0.84 10.36 -2.57
N THR A 87 -1.74 9.78 -3.36
CA THR A 87 -2.67 10.53 -4.19
C THR A 87 -4.02 9.84 -4.23
N GLY A 88 -5.03 10.52 -4.74
CA GLY A 88 -6.35 9.96 -4.96
C GLY A 88 -7.44 10.70 -4.21
N THR A 89 -8.67 10.22 -4.33
CA THR A 89 -9.86 10.89 -3.81
C THR A 89 -10.28 10.43 -2.42
N TRP A 90 -9.62 9.41 -1.87
CA TRP A 90 -9.99 8.86 -0.54
C TRP A 90 -9.51 9.72 0.63
N GLY A 91 -8.90 10.88 0.36
CA GLY A 91 -8.53 11.84 1.39
C GLY A 91 -7.59 11.27 2.46
N ASN A 92 -8.05 11.26 3.72
CA ASN A 92 -7.23 10.87 4.87
C ASN A 92 -7.14 9.36 5.10
N PHE A 93 -7.41 8.56 4.07
CA PHE A 93 -7.48 7.11 4.20
C PHE A 93 -6.27 6.50 4.91
N HIS A 94 -5.06 6.92 4.53
CA HIS A 94 -3.84 6.41 5.15
C HIS A 94 -3.74 6.83 6.62
N ALA A 95 -4.10 8.07 6.92
CA ALA A 95 -4.08 8.58 8.30
C ALA A 95 -5.08 7.83 9.18
N GLU A 96 -6.26 7.52 8.64
CA GLU A 96 -7.26 6.73 9.36
C GLU A 96 -6.72 5.36 9.74
N THR A 97 -6.03 4.69 8.78
CA THR A 97 -5.43 3.39 9.03
C THR A 97 -4.38 3.47 10.12
N LYS A 98 -3.55 4.50 10.06
CA LYS A 98 -2.49 4.71 11.03
C LYS A 98 -3.03 5.01 12.42
N ASP A 99 -4.11 5.81 12.50
CA ASP A 99 -4.75 6.12 13.77
C ASP A 99 -5.35 4.89 14.42
N LEU A 100 -5.98 4.02 13.62
CA LEU A 100 -6.51 2.76 14.13
C LEU A 100 -5.41 1.90 14.75
N LYS A 101 -4.24 1.90 14.15
CA LYS A 101 -3.10 1.17 14.69
C LYS A 101 -2.64 1.76 16.02
N LYS A 102 -2.62 3.09 16.14
CA LYS A 102 -2.22 3.74 17.39
C LYS A 102 -3.15 3.39 18.55
N GLU A 103 -4.44 3.24 18.26
CA GLU A 103 -5.41 2.90 19.27
C GLU A 103 -5.31 1.44 19.70
N ALA A 104 -4.80 0.60 18.85
CA ALA A 104 -4.61 -0.81 19.16
C ALA A 104 -3.34 -1.04 19.98
#